data_a01cf0c7061205eaae9ed5fabb433c2a
#
_entry.id   a01cf0c7061205eaae9ed5fabb433c2a
#
_cell.length_a   1.000
_cell.length_b   1.000
_cell.length_c   1.000
_cell.angle_alpha   90.00
_cell.angle_beta   90.00
_cell.angle_gamma   90.00
#
_symmetry.space_group_name_H-M   'P 1'
#
loop_
_entity.id
_entity.type
_entity.pdbx_description
1 polymer ?
#
loop_
_entity_poly.entity_id
_entity_poly.type
_entity_poly.pdbx_seq_one_letter_code
_entity_poly.pdbx_strand_id
1 'polypeptide(L)'
;MHAAVNPGGGFRVCCNSNPANNKVLRDDGSGKAYRIFKDDINEMWNSQWLQKIRKEFIAGERPETCQRCFREEDAGIRSPRAGYNEKWYKEDVKVAEVIPLDIRYVDLRLGNLCNLKCRMCNPWSSSMWVKDWNKVTGTAELTPNEPLSKSDLEFMEVMQEWPDRKQTGVNFVEIASTIEEIYLT
;
A
#
# COMPACT_ATOMS: atom_id res chain seq x y z
N MET A 1 12.40 -4.61 5.57
CA MET A 1 11.71 -3.42 5.00
C MET A 1 10.22 -3.67 4.88
N HIS A 2 9.44 -2.68 4.43
CA HIS A 2 7.99 -2.64 4.56
C HIS A 2 7.32 -2.78 3.18
N ALA A 3 6.31 -3.64 3.08
CA ALA A 3 5.40 -3.69 1.93
C ALA A 3 3.97 -3.54 2.43
N ALA A 4 3.22 -2.63 1.84
CA ALA A 4 1.82 -2.43 2.15
C ALA A 4 0.97 -2.50 0.88
N VAL A 5 -0.24 -3.01 1.03
CA VAL A 5 -1.17 -3.17 -0.08
C VAL A 5 -2.50 -2.50 0.30
N ASN A 6 -3.08 -1.74 -0.61
CA ASN A 6 -4.42 -1.18 -0.41
C ASN A 6 -5.51 -2.23 -0.73
N PRO A 7 -6.78 -1.98 -0.37
CA PRO A 7 -7.86 -2.93 -0.66
C PRO A 7 -7.99 -3.32 -2.13
N GLY A 8 -7.62 -2.45 -3.04
CA GLY A 8 -7.59 -2.73 -4.49
C GLY A 8 -6.34 -3.46 -4.97
N GLY A 9 -5.49 -3.97 -4.08
CA GLY A 9 -4.29 -4.73 -4.41
C GLY A 9 -3.09 -3.89 -4.85
N GLY A 10 -3.20 -2.56 -4.87
CA GLY A 10 -2.11 -1.68 -5.24
C GLY A 10 -1.03 -1.59 -4.16
N PHE A 11 0.23 -1.72 -4.55
CA PHE A 11 1.36 -1.53 -3.65
C PHE A 11 1.53 -0.08 -3.22
N ARG A 12 1.87 0.09 -1.95
CA ARG A 12 2.15 1.36 -1.29
C ARG A 12 3.54 1.32 -0.66
N VAL A 13 4.15 2.49 -0.55
CA VAL A 13 5.48 2.61 0.08
C VAL A 13 5.47 2.08 1.52
N CYS A 14 4.45 2.45 2.29
CA CYS A 14 4.18 1.89 3.62
C CYS A 14 2.74 2.21 4.06
N CYS A 15 2.27 1.62 5.16
CA CYS A 15 0.92 1.85 5.69
C CYS A 15 0.68 3.32 6.14
N ASN A 16 1.73 4.03 6.55
CA ASN A 16 1.68 5.43 7.03
C ASN A 16 2.05 6.46 5.96
N SER A 17 2.35 6.04 4.73
CA SER A 17 2.71 6.96 3.66
C SER A 17 1.56 7.90 3.28
N ASN A 18 1.90 9.09 2.76
CA ASN A 18 0.92 10.09 2.35
C ASN A 18 -0.03 9.50 1.28
N PRO A 19 -1.36 9.47 1.51
CA PRO A 19 -2.32 8.89 0.57
C PRO A 19 -2.28 9.50 -0.84
N ALA A 20 -1.88 10.76 -0.97
CA ALA A 20 -1.84 11.45 -2.26
C ALA A 20 -0.74 10.92 -3.20
N ASN A 21 0.37 10.41 -2.66
CA ASN A 21 1.54 10.00 -3.43
C ASN A 21 2.20 8.71 -2.92
N ASN A 22 1.42 7.80 -2.37
CA ASN A 22 1.95 6.57 -1.77
C ASN A 22 1.94 5.34 -2.69
N LYS A 23 1.37 5.44 -3.89
CA LYS A 23 1.29 4.33 -4.83
C LYS A 23 2.66 4.08 -5.45
N VAL A 24 3.11 2.85 -5.44
CA VAL A 24 4.31 2.43 -6.18
C VAL A 24 3.93 2.28 -7.65
N LEU A 25 4.35 3.23 -8.48
CA LEU A 25 3.98 3.28 -9.88
C LEU A 25 4.85 2.34 -10.73
N ARG A 26 4.24 1.79 -11.78
CA ARG A 26 4.94 0.98 -12.78
C ARG A 26 5.90 1.81 -13.61
N ASP A 27 6.96 1.17 -14.05
CA ASP A 27 8.01 1.80 -14.88
C ASP A 27 7.63 1.87 -16.37
N ASP A 28 6.45 1.38 -16.74
CA ASP A 28 5.94 1.34 -18.13
C ASP A 28 5.35 2.68 -18.63
N GLY A 29 5.41 3.73 -17.81
CA GLY A 29 4.87 5.04 -18.14
C GLY A 29 3.33 5.14 -18.10
N SER A 30 2.63 4.08 -17.73
CA SER A 30 1.15 4.06 -17.66
C SER A 30 0.56 4.92 -16.54
N GLY A 31 1.37 5.31 -15.55
CA GLY A 31 0.93 5.97 -14.33
C GLY A 31 0.10 5.06 -13.40
N LYS A 32 0.03 3.76 -13.70
CA LYS A 32 -0.68 2.78 -12.89
C LYS A 32 0.21 2.25 -11.76
N ALA A 33 -0.40 1.90 -10.63
CA ALA A 33 0.32 1.27 -9.53
C ALA A 33 0.63 -0.21 -9.83
N TYR A 34 1.76 -0.68 -9.31
CA TYR A 34 1.99 -2.12 -9.19
C TYR A 34 0.90 -2.76 -8.32
N ARG A 35 0.48 -3.96 -8.70
CA ARG A 35 -0.60 -4.71 -8.02
C ARG A 35 -0.14 -6.10 -7.64
N ILE A 36 -0.43 -6.48 -6.41
CA ILE A 36 -0.05 -7.80 -5.84
C ILE A 36 -0.56 -8.99 -6.66
N PHE A 37 -1.61 -8.81 -7.46
CA PHE A 37 -2.21 -9.91 -8.24
C PHE A 37 -1.70 -10.04 -9.67
N LYS A 38 -1.04 -9.00 -10.18
CA LYS A 38 -0.70 -8.91 -11.60
C LYS A 38 0.79 -8.79 -11.84
N ASP A 39 1.50 -8.24 -10.85
CA ASP A 39 2.88 -7.80 -11.05
C ASP A 39 3.85 -8.59 -10.19
N ASP A 40 5.07 -8.77 -10.68
CA ASP A 40 6.15 -9.38 -9.94
C ASP A 40 6.61 -8.46 -8.81
N ILE A 41 6.72 -9.01 -7.61
CA ILE A 41 7.17 -8.28 -6.43
C ILE A 41 8.63 -7.83 -6.53
N ASN A 42 9.47 -8.58 -7.25
CA ASN A 42 10.87 -8.23 -7.46
C ASN A 42 11.00 -7.00 -8.36
N GLU A 43 10.18 -6.92 -9.42
CA GLU A 43 10.11 -5.75 -10.29
C GLU A 43 9.62 -4.52 -9.50
N MET A 44 8.52 -4.68 -8.76
CA MET A 44 7.99 -3.63 -7.90
C MET A 44 9.03 -3.13 -6.90
N TRP A 45 9.75 -4.07 -6.25
CA TRP A 45 10.72 -3.76 -5.20
C TRP A 45 11.88 -2.88 -5.67
N ASN A 46 12.32 -3.05 -6.90
CA ASN A 46 13.36 -2.25 -7.53
C ASN A 46 12.85 -1.33 -8.63
N SER A 47 11.54 -0.99 -8.61
CA SER A 47 10.97 0.01 -9.50
C SER A 47 11.67 1.36 -9.37
N GLN A 48 11.69 2.15 -10.46
CA GLN A 48 12.24 3.50 -10.47
C GLN A 48 11.61 4.37 -9.37
N TRP A 49 10.33 4.15 -9.08
CA TRP A 49 9.63 4.83 -8.00
C TRP A 49 10.27 4.58 -6.63
N LEU A 50 10.52 3.33 -6.26
CA LEU A 50 11.17 3.00 -4.98
C LEU A 50 12.65 3.34 -4.97
N GLN A 51 13.34 3.22 -6.10
CA GLN A 51 14.73 3.68 -6.24
C GLN A 51 14.83 5.19 -5.99
N LYS A 52 13.92 6.00 -6.56
CA LYS A 52 13.87 7.45 -6.31
C LYS A 52 13.77 7.74 -4.81
N ILE A 53 12.84 7.10 -4.09
CA ILE A 53 12.69 7.30 -2.64
C ILE A 53 13.97 6.93 -1.89
N ARG A 54 14.63 5.84 -2.28
CA ARG A 54 15.90 5.44 -1.66
C ARG A 54 17.00 6.46 -1.94
N LYS A 55 17.09 7.00 -3.17
CA LYS A 55 18.03 8.08 -3.52
C LYS A 55 17.86 9.29 -2.64
N GLU A 56 16.62 9.75 -2.46
CA GLU A 56 16.30 10.86 -1.58
C GLU A 56 16.77 10.60 -0.14
N PHE A 57 16.53 9.39 0.40
CA PHE A 57 17.05 9.02 1.71
C PHE A 57 18.59 8.96 1.78
N ILE A 58 19.26 8.43 0.76
CA ILE A 58 20.74 8.39 0.67
C ILE A 58 21.31 9.80 0.64
N ALA A 59 20.64 10.73 -0.05
CA ALA A 59 21.01 12.13 -0.09
C ALA A 59 20.70 12.91 1.21
N GLY A 60 20.10 12.26 2.21
CA GLY A 60 19.67 12.92 3.45
C GLY A 60 18.40 13.75 3.29
N GLU A 61 17.71 13.61 2.18
CA GLU A 61 16.45 14.30 1.90
C GLU A 61 15.26 13.63 2.60
N ARG A 62 14.14 14.33 2.63
CA ARG A 62 12.89 13.87 3.24
C ARG A 62 11.84 13.60 2.16
N PRO A 63 11.69 12.36 1.67
CA PRO A 63 10.70 12.04 0.65
C PRO A 63 9.30 12.53 1.01
N GLU A 64 8.61 13.14 0.05
CA GLU A 64 7.27 13.69 0.26
C GLU A 64 6.28 12.63 0.76
N THR A 65 6.38 11.42 0.25
CA THR A 65 5.55 10.29 0.69
C THR A 65 5.73 9.92 2.17
N CYS A 66 6.87 10.30 2.78
CA CYS A 66 7.24 10.00 4.17
C CYS A 66 7.01 11.16 5.14
N GLN A 67 6.46 12.28 4.71
CA GLN A 67 6.31 13.53 5.48
C GLN A 67 5.57 13.37 6.80
N ARG A 68 4.65 12.41 6.91
CA ARG A 68 3.94 12.16 8.17
C ARG A 68 4.90 11.79 9.30
N CYS A 69 5.77 10.82 9.05
CA CYS A 69 6.75 10.38 10.05
C CYS A 69 7.74 11.51 10.40
N PHE A 70 8.19 12.27 9.41
CA PHE A 70 9.09 13.40 9.68
C PHE A 70 8.43 14.49 10.51
N ARG A 71 7.17 14.82 10.28
CA ARG A 71 6.44 15.79 11.13
C ARG A 71 6.28 15.31 12.57
N GLU A 72 6.03 14.01 12.76
CA GLU A 72 5.97 13.42 14.10
C GLU A 72 7.34 13.54 14.80
N GLU A 73 8.42 13.24 14.09
CA GLU A 73 9.79 13.33 14.61
C GLU A 73 10.21 14.79 14.94
N ASP A 74 9.87 15.74 14.07
CA ASP A 74 10.11 17.17 14.30
C ASP A 74 9.35 17.69 15.53
N ALA A 75 8.20 17.09 15.85
CA ALA A 75 7.43 17.36 17.07
C ALA A 75 7.92 16.59 18.31
N GLY A 76 9.03 15.86 18.22
CA GLY A 76 9.57 15.06 19.31
C GLY A 76 8.79 13.76 19.58
N ILE A 77 7.91 13.36 18.66
CA ILE A 77 7.11 12.13 18.77
C ILE A 77 7.84 11.00 18.03
N ARG A 78 7.94 9.83 18.68
CA ARG A 78 8.51 8.64 18.04
C ARG A 78 7.62 8.16 16.90
N SER A 79 8.08 8.31 15.68
CA SER A 79 7.35 7.85 14.49
C SER A 79 7.45 6.33 14.30
N PRO A 80 6.50 5.72 13.56
CA PRO A 80 6.63 4.32 13.13
C PRO A 80 7.92 4.06 12.34
N ARG A 81 8.38 5.01 11.51
CA ARG A 81 9.65 4.90 10.78
C ARG A 81 10.83 4.75 11.73
N ALA A 82 10.91 5.59 12.75
CA ALA A 82 11.96 5.51 13.77
C ALA A 82 11.92 4.17 14.50
N GLY A 83 10.72 3.71 14.89
CA GLY A 83 10.55 2.42 15.54
C GLY A 83 10.96 1.24 14.69
N TYR A 84 10.63 1.22 13.40
CA TYR A 84 11.05 0.16 12.50
C TYR A 84 12.55 0.20 12.19
N ASN A 85 13.13 1.40 12.05
CA ASN A 85 14.56 1.53 11.87
C ASN A 85 15.32 0.96 13.07
N GLU A 86 14.92 1.31 14.28
CA GLU A 86 15.53 0.78 15.50
C GLU A 86 15.41 -0.75 15.60
N LYS A 87 14.24 -1.30 15.25
CA LYS A 87 14.00 -2.75 15.29
C LYS A 87 14.83 -3.52 14.28
N TRP A 88 14.97 -2.98 13.05
CA TRP A 88 15.57 -3.71 11.93
C TRP A 88 16.87 -3.13 11.42
N TYR A 89 17.42 -2.13 12.10
CA TYR A 89 18.75 -1.61 11.76
C TYR A 89 19.82 -2.71 11.94
N LYS A 90 20.62 -2.85 10.92
CA LYS A 90 21.83 -3.67 10.94
C LYS A 90 22.98 -2.82 10.42
N GLU A 91 24.10 -2.81 11.13
CA GLU A 91 25.27 -1.97 10.80
C GLU A 91 25.86 -2.26 9.41
N ASP A 92 25.68 -3.48 8.92
CA ASP A 92 26.20 -3.98 7.64
C ASP A 92 25.23 -3.79 6.45
N VAL A 93 24.04 -3.23 6.68
CA VAL A 93 23.11 -2.93 5.59
C VAL A 93 23.61 -1.76 4.77
N LYS A 94 24.17 -2.04 3.60
CA LYS A 94 24.51 -1.00 2.63
C LYS A 94 23.22 -0.45 2.05
N VAL A 95 22.95 0.82 2.35
CA VAL A 95 21.84 1.54 1.71
C VAL A 95 22.25 1.81 0.26
N ALA A 96 21.45 1.30 -0.69
CA ALA A 96 21.65 1.44 -2.12
C ALA A 96 20.30 1.69 -2.81
N GLU A 97 20.36 2.17 -4.04
CA GLU A 97 19.15 2.39 -4.84
C GLU A 97 18.49 1.06 -5.20
N VAL A 98 19.29 0.10 -5.63
CA VAL A 98 18.90 -1.27 -5.92
C VAL A 98 19.35 -2.17 -4.77
N ILE A 99 18.42 -2.91 -4.22
CA ILE A 99 18.68 -3.77 -3.05
C ILE A 99 18.01 -5.13 -3.25
N PRO A 100 18.55 -6.20 -2.66
CA PRO A 100 17.87 -7.49 -2.62
C PRO A 100 16.47 -7.37 -2.01
N LEU A 101 15.57 -8.24 -2.42
CA LEU A 101 14.24 -8.34 -1.83
C LEU A 101 14.39 -8.78 -0.36
N ASP A 102 14.07 -7.88 0.56
CA ASP A 102 14.11 -8.11 2.01
C ASP A 102 12.89 -7.43 2.64
N ILE A 103 11.76 -8.10 2.58
CA ILE A 103 10.50 -7.62 3.16
C ILE A 103 10.33 -8.26 4.52
N ARG A 104 10.32 -7.45 5.58
CA ARG A 104 10.18 -7.90 6.96
C ARG A 104 8.80 -7.65 7.54
N TYR A 105 8.12 -6.66 7.03
CA TYR A 105 6.79 -6.25 7.44
C TYR A 105 5.86 -6.20 6.24
N VAL A 106 4.73 -6.89 6.34
CA VAL A 106 3.70 -6.92 5.31
C VAL A 106 2.36 -6.48 5.89
N ASP A 107 1.75 -5.45 5.32
CA ASP A 107 0.38 -5.01 5.60
C ASP A 107 -0.50 -5.34 4.38
N LEU A 108 -1.30 -6.37 4.50
CA LEU A 108 -2.17 -6.86 3.43
C LEU A 108 -3.62 -6.48 3.71
N ARG A 109 -4.17 -5.65 2.84
CA ARG A 109 -5.61 -5.37 2.76
C ARG A 109 -6.18 -6.12 1.58
N LEU A 110 -6.76 -7.27 1.85
CA LEU A 110 -7.20 -8.23 0.84
C LEU A 110 -8.63 -7.97 0.34
N GLY A 111 -9.04 -6.72 0.25
CA GLY A 111 -10.36 -6.31 -0.23
C GLY A 111 -11.20 -5.65 0.85
N ASN A 112 -12.49 -5.47 0.56
CA ASN A 112 -13.45 -4.86 1.47
C ASN A 112 -14.59 -5.82 1.89
N LEU A 113 -14.49 -7.11 1.58
CA LEU A 113 -15.47 -8.10 2.01
C LEU A 113 -15.38 -8.27 3.52
N CYS A 114 -16.34 -7.68 4.23
CA CYS A 114 -16.39 -7.69 5.69
C CYS A 114 -17.85 -7.89 6.12
N ASN A 115 -18.06 -8.68 7.17
CA ASN A 115 -19.37 -8.91 7.77
C ASN A 115 -19.70 -7.93 8.92
N LEU A 116 -18.84 -6.94 9.16
CA LEU A 116 -18.99 -5.96 10.23
C LEU A 116 -19.23 -4.55 9.69
N LYS A 117 -19.95 -3.74 10.48
CA LYS A 117 -20.18 -2.30 10.28
C LYS A 117 -19.55 -1.49 11.40
N CYS A 118 -18.23 -1.51 11.51
CA CYS A 118 -17.53 -0.72 12.52
C CYS A 118 -17.69 0.78 12.24
N ARG A 119 -17.91 1.59 13.30
CA ARG A 119 -18.12 3.05 13.17
C ARG A 119 -16.97 3.80 12.49
N MET A 120 -15.77 3.24 12.53
CA MET A 120 -14.56 3.83 11.92
C MET A 120 -14.36 3.40 10.46
N CYS A 121 -15.17 2.48 9.96
CA CYS A 121 -15.07 1.98 8.58
C CYS A 121 -15.93 2.78 7.62
N ASN A 122 -15.60 2.63 6.36
CA ASN A 122 -16.30 3.20 5.22
C ASN A 122 -16.45 2.11 4.12
N PRO A 123 -17.15 2.38 3.00
CA PRO A 123 -17.33 1.39 1.93
C PRO A 123 -16.04 0.80 1.35
N TRP A 124 -14.94 1.53 1.39
CA TRP A 124 -13.63 1.07 0.91
C TRP A 124 -13.02 -0.02 1.79
N SER A 125 -13.41 -0.04 3.07
CA SER A 125 -12.89 -0.99 4.06
C SER A 125 -13.92 -2.04 4.48
N SER A 126 -15.21 -1.83 4.18
CA SER A 126 -16.26 -2.80 4.46
C SER A 126 -17.42 -2.68 3.48
N SER A 127 -17.68 -3.75 2.74
CA SER A 127 -18.81 -3.83 1.80
C SER A 127 -20.18 -3.64 2.48
N MET A 128 -20.29 -3.93 3.77
CA MET A 128 -21.53 -3.73 4.53
C MET A 128 -21.92 -2.26 4.69
N TRP A 129 -20.97 -1.32 4.55
CA TRP A 129 -21.23 0.11 4.64
C TRP A 129 -21.84 0.71 3.36
N VAL A 130 -21.71 0.08 2.21
CA VAL A 130 -22.11 0.65 0.91
C VAL A 130 -23.53 1.17 0.94
N LYS A 131 -24.47 0.34 1.40
CA LYS A 131 -25.91 0.69 1.43
C LYS A 131 -26.23 1.87 2.36
N ASP A 132 -25.62 1.92 3.53
CA ASP A 132 -25.89 2.96 4.52
C ASP A 132 -25.16 4.26 4.16
N TRP A 133 -23.95 4.14 3.60
CA TRP A 133 -23.19 5.27 3.12
C TRP A 133 -23.96 6.05 2.05
N ASN A 134 -24.53 5.34 1.09
CA ASN A 134 -25.35 5.94 0.03
C ASN A 134 -26.56 6.69 0.60
N LYS A 135 -27.18 6.17 1.66
CA LYS A 135 -28.30 6.86 2.32
C LYS A 135 -27.88 8.14 3.03
N VAL A 136 -26.70 8.13 3.69
CA VAL A 136 -26.19 9.25 4.47
C VAL A 136 -25.65 10.35 3.59
N THR A 137 -24.96 9.99 2.51
CA THR A 137 -24.34 10.96 1.60
C THR A 137 -25.29 11.49 0.54
N GLY A 138 -26.50 10.92 0.43
CA GLY A 138 -27.45 11.25 -0.63
C GLY A 138 -27.00 10.84 -2.04
N THR A 139 -25.89 10.12 -2.13
CA THR A 139 -25.46 9.48 -3.36
C THR A 139 -26.37 8.28 -3.58
N ALA A 140 -27.39 8.48 -4.42
CA ALA A 140 -28.20 7.38 -4.90
C ALA A 140 -27.27 6.42 -5.61
N GLU A 141 -27.10 5.25 -4.98
CA GLU A 141 -26.29 4.15 -5.46
C GLU A 141 -24.93 4.58 -6.04
N LEU A 142 -23.87 3.89 -5.70
CA LEU A 142 -22.68 3.81 -6.56
C LEU A 142 -23.14 3.17 -7.88
N THR A 143 -24.15 3.81 -8.50
CA THR A 143 -24.66 3.42 -9.81
C THR A 143 -23.76 4.04 -10.86
N PRO A 144 -23.63 3.37 -11.99
CA PRO A 144 -22.74 3.77 -13.08
C PRO A 144 -23.04 5.11 -13.74
N ASN A 145 -23.93 5.94 -13.21
CA ASN A 145 -24.44 7.15 -13.87
C ASN A 145 -23.76 8.46 -13.46
N GLU A 146 -23.00 8.51 -12.38
CA GLU A 146 -21.99 9.56 -12.22
C GLU A 146 -20.64 9.03 -12.68
N PRO A 147 -19.84 9.83 -13.40
CA PRO A 147 -18.54 9.38 -13.82
C PRO A 147 -17.71 9.12 -12.55
N LEU A 148 -17.67 7.84 -12.17
CA LEU A 148 -16.77 7.38 -11.13
C LEU A 148 -15.37 7.90 -11.45
N SER A 149 -14.65 8.37 -10.46
CA SER A 149 -13.27 8.73 -10.69
C SER A 149 -12.53 7.53 -11.27
N LYS A 150 -11.52 7.76 -12.07
CA LYS A 150 -10.71 6.67 -12.67
C LYS A 150 -10.20 5.68 -11.61
N SER A 151 -9.94 6.17 -10.39
CA SER A 151 -9.56 5.35 -9.24
C SER A 151 -10.70 4.48 -8.70
N ASP A 152 -11.94 4.95 -8.78
CA ASP A 152 -13.11 4.21 -8.32
C ASP A 152 -13.45 3.08 -9.30
N LEU A 153 -13.36 3.34 -10.60
CA LEU A 153 -13.50 2.31 -11.64
C LEU A 153 -12.45 1.22 -11.51
N GLU A 154 -11.19 1.60 -11.35
CA GLU A 154 -10.10 0.65 -11.12
C GLU A 154 -10.31 -0.17 -9.85
N PHE A 155 -10.83 0.45 -8.78
CA PHE A 155 -11.16 -0.24 -7.54
C PHE A 155 -12.30 -1.24 -7.75
N MET A 156 -13.38 -0.85 -8.43
CA MET A 156 -14.53 -1.74 -8.69
C MET A 156 -14.15 -2.92 -9.57
N GLU A 157 -13.38 -2.71 -10.63
CA GLU A 157 -12.85 -3.80 -11.47
C GLU A 157 -12.06 -4.81 -10.64
N VAL A 158 -11.18 -4.31 -9.78
CA VAL A 158 -10.36 -5.17 -8.92
C VAL A 158 -11.22 -5.94 -7.93
N MET A 159 -12.25 -5.31 -7.34
CA MET A 159 -13.12 -5.96 -6.37
C MET A 159 -14.03 -7.01 -7.02
N GLN A 160 -14.44 -6.84 -8.28
CA GLN A 160 -15.18 -7.85 -9.03
C GLN A 160 -14.33 -9.04 -9.41
N GLU A 161 -13.07 -8.82 -9.73
CA GLU A 161 -12.14 -9.89 -10.10
C GLU A 161 -11.59 -10.66 -8.87
N TRP A 162 -11.74 -10.11 -7.67
CA TRP A 162 -11.11 -10.62 -6.45
C TRP A 162 -11.51 -12.05 -6.06
N PRO A 163 -12.81 -12.44 -6.13
CA PRO A 163 -13.24 -13.79 -5.74
C PRO A 163 -12.70 -14.90 -6.66
N ASP A 164 -12.42 -14.58 -7.91
CA ASP A 164 -12.00 -15.56 -8.92
C ASP A 164 -10.47 -15.75 -8.99
N ARG A 165 -9.72 -14.99 -8.20
CA ARG A 165 -8.26 -15.01 -8.24
C ARG A 165 -7.67 -16.15 -7.43
N LYS A 166 -7.32 -17.20 -8.14
CA LYS A 166 -6.61 -18.35 -7.57
C LYS A 166 -5.10 -18.16 -7.48
N GLN A 167 -4.56 -17.10 -8.07
CA GLN A 167 -3.12 -16.83 -8.07
C GLN A 167 -2.85 -15.35 -7.75
N THR A 168 -2.02 -15.12 -6.76
CA THR A 168 -1.36 -13.83 -6.55
C THR A 168 -0.05 -13.84 -7.34
N GLY A 169 0.33 -12.72 -7.98
CA GLY A 169 1.64 -12.57 -8.61
C GLY A 169 2.81 -12.60 -7.61
N VAL A 170 2.48 -12.68 -6.32
CA VAL A 170 3.48 -12.78 -5.24
C VAL A 170 3.57 -14.20 -4.78
N ASN A 171 4.74 -14.80 -4.98
CA ASN A 171 5.07 -16.07 -4.35
C ASN A 171 5.45 -15.80 -2.88
N PHE A 172 4.47 -15.91 -1.99
CA PHE A 172 4.69 -15.73 -0.55
C PHE A 172 5.72 -16.71 0.02
N VAL A 173 5.93 -17.85 -0.61
CA VAL A 173 6.95 -18.82 -0.19
C VAL A 173 8.36 -18.23 -0.36
N GLU A 174 8.60 -17.49 -1.44
CA GLU A 174 9.91 -16.88 -1.69
C GLU A 174 10.26 -15.80 -0.67
N ILE A 175 9.28 -15.03 -0.22
CA ILE A 175 9.48 -13.94 0.74
C ILE A 175 9.25 -14.38 2.19
N ALA A 176 8.68 -15.56 2.43
CA ALA A 176 8.32 -16.03 3.77
C ALA A 176 9.51 -16.09 4.73
N SER A 177 10.71 -16.40 4.21
CA SER A 177 11.94 -16.48 5.03
C SER A 177 12.40 -15.13 5.58
N THR A 178 11.96 -14.02 4.99
CA THR A 178 12.36 -12.66 5.41
C THR A 178 11.26 -11.92 6.18
N ILE A 179 10.02 -12.42 6.12
CA ILE A 179 8.89 -11.78 6.79
C ILE A 179 8.93 -12.07 8.30
N GLU A 180 8.97 -11.03 9.09
CA GLU A 180 8.90 -11.10 10.56
C GLU A 180 7.51 -10.72 11.08
N GLU A 181 6.77 -9.88 10.38
CA GLU A 181 5.44 -9.43 10.77
C GLU A 181 4.47 -9.39 9.58
N ILE A 182 3.28 -9.96 9.77
CA ILE A 182 2.17 -9.90 8.81
C ILE A 182 0.97 -9.27 9.49
N TYR A 183 0.44 -8.20 8.92
CA TYR A 183 -0.83 -7.60 9.31
C TYR A 183 -1.87 -7.85 8.24
N LEU A 184 -2.98 -8.45 8.64
CA LEU A 184 -4.18 -8.63 7.82
C LEU A 184 -5.23 -7.65 8.32
N THR A 185 -5.55 -6.63 7.53
CA THR A 185 -6.51 -5.58 7.88
C THR A 185 -7.61 -5.43 6.82
#